data_1490b76dfb4b2819ad85fd3faa1fd761
#
_entry.id   1490b76dfb4b2819ad85fd3faa1fd761
#
_cell.length_a   1.000
_cell.length_b   1.000
_cell.length_c   1.000
_cell.angle_alpha   90.00
_cell.angle_beta   90.00
_cell.angle_gamma   90.00
#
_symmetry.space_group_name_H-M   'P 1'
#
loop_
_entity.id
_entity.type
_entity.pdbx_description
1 polymer ?
#
loop_
_entity_poly.entity_id
_entity_poly.type
_entity_poly.pdbx_seq_one_letter_code
_entity_poly.pdbx_strand_id
1 'polypeptide(L)'
;IVDGIFHIDTTDSDLRIIRPSKNRNGSIDTVGLFRMTEKGMISLDDPSKIFISSLMEPTPGSAITCNREGNRNLMLEIQALTIEPEGDRVERACVGLSYSRLRSIIAIMRSRLNSKMNLDIHIGLVGGIRLPDTDTSSDLAIAASLLSSLEKFAIPRDACFMGEVSLAGEIRPVSGGVPRVQEAFRHGFRHVFVPKANYHSDMIKDIPKGARVIQLQTITDLKKELKKII
;
A
#
# COMPACT_ATOMS: atom_id res chain seq x y z
N ILE A 1 -14.83 0.45 36.17
CA ILE A 1 -14.58 1.61 35.30
C ILE A 1 -13.08 1.71 35.16
N VAL A 2 -12.54 1.76 33.94
CA VAL A 2 -11.12 1.90 33.66
C VAL A 2 -10.87 3.18 32.87
N ASP A 3 -9.70 3.83 33.05
CA ASP A 3 -9.34 5.07 32.38
C ASP A 3 -8.68 4.84 31.01
N GLY A 4 -8.13 3.66 30.78
CA GLY A 4 -7.53 3.28 29.49
C GLY A 4 -7.77 1.81 29.18
N ILE A 5 -7.97 1.51 27.88
CA ILE A 5 -8.03 0.17 27.31
C ILE A 5 -7.09 0.13 26.11
N PHE A 6 -6.16 -0.81 26.12
CA PHE A 6 -5.20 -1.00 25.05
C PHE A 6 -5.32 -2.42 24.50
N HIS A 7 -5.45 -2.54 23.19
CA HIS A 7 -5.39 -3.81 22.48
C HIS A 7 -3.97 -4.06 22.01
N ILE A 8 -3.49 -5.27 22.20
CA ILE A 8 -2.21 -5.73 21.68
C ILE A 8 -2.50 -6.79 20.63
N ASP A 9 -2.30 -6.44 19.38
CA ASP A 9 -2.42 -7.36 18.26
C ASP A 9 -1.08 -8.00 17.97
N THR A 10 -1.10 -9.31 17.77
CA THR A 10 0.04 -10.10 17.35
C THR A 10 -0.10 -10.36 15.85
N THR A 11 0.92 -10.03 15.09
CA THR A 11 1.00 -10.45 13.69
C THR A 11 1.63 -11.85 13.59
N ASP A 12 1.62 -12.43 12.41
CA ASP A 12 2.29 -13.73 12.15
C ASP A 12 3.83 -13.64 12.28
N SER A 13 4.36 -12.45 12.49
CA SER A 13 5.76 -12.13 12.81
C SER A 13 5.91 -11.72 14.28
N ASP A 14 7.14 -11.45 14.74
CA ASP A 14 7.42 -10.95 16.10
C ASP A 14 6.89 -9.54 16.36
N LEU A 15 6.12 -8.97 15.44
CA LEU A 15 5.56 -7.63 15.54
C LEU A 15 4.36 -7.62 16.50
N ARG A 16 4.30 -6.59 17.33
CA ARG A 16 3.18 -6.27 18.23
C ARG A 16 2.69 -4.88 17.93
N ILE A 17 1.40 -4.74 17.76
CA ILE A 17 0.74 -3.45 17.50
C ILE A 17 -0.14 -3.13 18.69
N ILE A 18 0.14 -2.02 19.37
CA ILE A 18 -0.64 -1.56 20.52
C ILE A 18 -1.55 -0.43 20.06
N ARG A 19 -2.86 -0.63 20.22
CA ARG A 19 -3.90 0.36 19.88
C ARG A 19 -4.72 0.70 21.13
N PRO A 20 -4.82 1.97 21.55
CA PRO A 20 -5.77 2.37 22.57
C PRO A 20 -7.20 2.37 21.99
N SER A 21 -8.15 1.73 22.65
CA SER A 21 -9.57 1.85 22.33
C SER A 21 -10.29 2.81 23.28
N LYS A 22 -9.69 3.06 24.44
CA LYS A 22 -10.09 4.09 25.40
C LYS A 22 -8.86 4.68 26.04
N ASN A 23 -8.80 6.01 26.10
CA ASN A 23 -7.72 6.72 26.80
C ASN A 23 -8.26 8.06 27.33
N ARG A 24 -8.48 8.12 28.64
CA ARG A 24 -9.00 9.33 29.29
C ARG A 24 -7.97 10.47 29.29
N ASN A 25 -6.68 10.14 29.26
CA ASN A 25 -5.58 11.08 29.45
C ASN A 25 -4.83 11.40 28.13
N GLY A 26 -5.31 10.92 26.98
CA GLY A 26 -4.65 11.16 25.70
C GLY A 26 -5.46 10.70 24.48
N SER A 27 -4.84 10.80 23.31
CA SER A 27 -5.46 10.39 22.04
C SER A 27 -5.65 8.87 21.98
N ILE A 28 -6.73 8.44 21.32
CA ILE A 28 -6.98 7.05 20.94
C ILE A 28 -6.46 6.74 19.53
N ASP A 29 -6.04 7.74 18.77
CA ASP A 29 -5.51 7.55 17.40
C ASP A 29 -4.02 7.17 17.39
N THR A 30 -3.37 7.12 18.56
CA THR A 30 -1.94 6.78 18.68
C THR A 30 -1.75 5.27 18.57
N VAL A 31 -0.81 4.83 17.73
CA VAL A 31 -0.45 3.43 17.58
C VAL A 31 1.02 3.22 17.94
N GLY A 32 1.28 2.25 18.80
CA GLY A 32 2.62 1.79 19.15
C GLY A 32 3.01 0.55 18.37
N LEU A 33 4.19 0.54 17.75
CA LEU A 33 4.74 -0.61 17.03
C LEU A 33 5.98 -1.12 17.76
N PHE A 34 5.98 -2.41 18.08
CA PHE A 34 7.02 -3.06 18.87
C PHE A 34 7.41 -4.38 18.22
N ARG A 35 8.66 -4.78 18.44
CA ARG A 35 9.13 -6.14 18.16
C ARG A 35 9.25 -6.92 19.45
N MET A 36 8.77 -8.16 19.46
CA MET A 36 8.97 -9.08 20.56
C MET A 36 10.38 -9.67 20.50
N THR A 37 11.09 -9.66 21.62
CA THR A 37 12.43 -10.24 21.79
C THR A 37 12.48 -11.06 23.06
N GLU A 38 13.55 -11.82 23.26
CA GLU A 38 13.79 -12.55 24.52
C GLU A 38 13.83 -11.62 25.76
N LYS A 39 14.15 -10.34 25.55
CA LYS A 39 14.19 -9.31 26.61
C LYS A 39 12.88 -8.54 26.77
N GLY A 40 11.83 -8.92 26.02
CA GLY A 40 10.52 -8.24 25.99
C GLY A 40 10.28 -7.43 24.72
N MET A 41 9.32 -6.50 24.79
CA MET A 41 8.92 -5.65 23.65
C MET A 41 9.89 -4.47 23.49
N ILE A 42 10.42 -4.30 22.28
CA ILE A 42 11.29 -3.18 21.91
C ILE A 42 10.53 -2.31 20.91
N SER A 43 10.49 -0.98 21.17
CA SER A 43 9.86 -0.01 20.26
C SER A 43 10.56 0.02 18.91
N LEU A 44 9.77 0.15 17.85
CA LEU A 44 10.28 0.33 16.49
C LEU A 44 10.19 1.80 16.11
N ASP A 45 11.35 2.43 15.93
CA ASP A 45 11.44 3.83 15.52
C ASP A 45 10.99 4.03 14.08
N ASP A 46 11.39 3.11 13.20
CA ASP A 46 11.04 3.11 11.78
C ASP A 46 10.49 1.73 11.34
N PRO A 47 9.19 1.50 11.54
CA PRO A 47 8.57 0.22 11.19
C PRO A 47 8.50 -0.03 9.68
N SER A 48 8.59 1.00 8.84
CA SER A 48 8.52 0.85 7.38
C SER A 48 9.66 -0.02 6.83
N LYS A 49 10.81 -0.07 7.52
CA LYS A 49 11.93 -0.96 7.16
C LYS A 49 11.62 -2.46 7.24
N ILE A 50 10.57 -2.83 7.98
CA ILE A 50 10.13 -4.22 8.10
C ILE A 50 9.21 -4.59 6.94
N PHE A 51 8.44 -3.62 6.46
CA PHE A 51 7.38 -3.82 5.47
C PHE A 51 7.81 -3.55 4.04
N ILE A 52 9.08 -3.21 3.84
CA ILE A 52 9.69 -3.00 2.52
C ILE A 52 10.81 -4.01 2.36
N SER A 53 10.81 -4.74 1.26
CA SER A 53 11.85 -5.70 0.91
C SER A 53 13.23 -5.03 0.85
N SER A 54 14.24 -5.72 1.38
CA SER A 54 15.64 -5.30 1.30
C SER A 54 16.31 -5.60 -0.05
N LEU A 55 15.57 -6.17 -1.02
CA LEU A 55 16.10 -6.43 -2.36
C LEU A 55 16.62 -5.14 -2.98
N MET A 56 17.85 -5.17 -3.48
CA MET A 56 18.49 -3.99 -4.07
C MET A 56 17.91 -3.64 -5.45
N GLU A 57 17.58 -4.67 -6.23
CA GLU A 57 17.06 -4.51 -7.60
C GLU A 57 15.53 -4.43 -7.65
N PRO A 58 14.97 -3.49 -8.43
CA PRO A 58 13.55 -3.45 -8.69
C PRO A 58 13.07 -4.75 -9.36
N THR A 59 11.99 -5.33 -8.84
CA THR A 59 11.43 -6.60 -9.33
C THR A 59 10.02 -6.37 -9.89
N PRO A 60 9.67 -6.95 -11.04
CA PRO A 60 8.29 -6.91 -11.54
C PRO A 60 7.31 -7.46 -10.50
N GLY A 61 6.18 -6.76 -10.34
CA GLY A 61 5.14 -7.14 -9.40
C GLY A 61 5.24 -6.47 -8.03
N SER A 62 6.29 -5.69 -7.74
CA SER A 62 6.41 -4.95 -6.48
C SER A 62 5.89 -3.51 -6.63
N ALA A 63 5.08 -3.05 -5.67
CA ALA A 63 4.62 -1.67 -5.56
C ALA A 63 4.51 -1.24 -4.10
N ILE A 64 4.88 0.00 -3.81
CA ILE A 64 4.84 0.55 -2.45
C ILE A 64 3.59 1.42 -2.27
N THR A 65 2.93 1.27 -1.13
CA THR A 65 1.84 2.14 -0.69
C THR A 65 2.16 2.81 0.63
N CYS A 66 1.47 3.91 0.92
CA CYS A 66 1.49 4.52 2.24
C CYS A 66 0.13 4.31 2.91
N ASN A 67 0.09 3.43 3.90
CA ASN A 67 -1.11 3.17 4.68
C ASN A 67 -1.12 3.97 5.98
N ARG A 68 -2.32 4.29 6.47
CA ARG A 68 -2.51 4.98 7.74
C ARG A 68 -3.02 4.01 8.79
N GLU A 69 -2.24 3.86 9.86
CA GLU A 69 -2.59 3.09 11.04
C GLU A 69 -2.70 4.04 12.24
N GLY A 70 -3.93 4.37 12.64
CA GLY A 70 -4.16 5.43 13.62
C GLY A 70 -3.62 6.78 13.16
N ASN A 71 -2.69 7.34 13.90
CA ASN A 71 -2.00 8.60 13.57
C ASN A 71 -0.66 8.40 12.83
N ARG A 72 -0.22 7.15 12.60
CA ARG A 72 1.01 6.83 11.89
C ARG A 72 0.74 6.49 10.43
N ASN A 73 1.64 6.94 9.58
CA ASN A 73 1.70 6.52 8.20
C ASN A 73 2.80 5.46 8.06
N LEU A 74 2.47 4.33 7.43
CA LEU A 74 3.37 3.19 7.26
C LEU A 74 3.59 2.95 5.78
N MET A 75 4.85 2.86 5.37
CA MET A 75 5.19 2.43 4.01
C MET A 75 5.13 0.91 3.95
N LEU A 76 4.31 0.38 3.06
CA LEU A 76 4.04 -1.05 2.92
C LEU A 76 4.32 -1.48 1.48
N GLU A 77 4.94 -2.65 1.32
CA GLU A 77 5.16 -3.25 0.00
C GLU A 77 4.11 -4.31 -0.31
N ILE A 78 3.51 -4.19 -1.49
CA ILE A 78 2.61 -5.17 -2.08
C ILE A 78 3.36 -5.87 -3.19
N GLN A 79 3.40 -7.20 -3.15
CA GLN A 79 4.02 -8.03 -4.17
C GLN A 79 2.96 -8.89 -4.86
N ALA A 80 2.93 -8.86 -6.18
CA ALA A 80 2.06 -9.64 -7.04
C ALA A 80 2.87 -10.51 -7.99
N LEU A 81 2.46 -11.75 -8.16
CA LEU A 81 2.98 -12.68 -9.14
C LEU A 81 1.84 -13.15 -10.02
N THR A 82 2.00 -13.04 -11.33
CA THR A 82 1.05 -13.54 -12.33
C THR A 82 1.73 -14.60 -13.17
N ILE A 83 1.07 -15.77 -13.32
CA ILE A 83 1.62 -16.94 -14.01
C ILE A 83 0.54 -17.50 -14.95
N GLU A 84 0.93 -18.07 -16.09
CA GLU A 84 0.01 -18.81 -16.94
C GLU A 84 -0.51 -20.05 -16.17
N PRO A 85 -1.83 -20.31 -16.17
CA PRO A 85 -2.38 -21.44 -15.43
C PRO A 85 -1.94 -22.78 -16.05
N GLU A 86 -1.65 -23.76 -15.20
CA GLU A 86 -1.30 -25.10 -15.65
C GLU A 86 -2.52 -25.94 -16.11
N GLY A 87 -3.73 -25.42 -15.97
CA GLY A 87 -4.98 -26.10 -16.32
C GLY A 87 -6.09 -25.15 -16.68
N ASP A 88 -7.33 -25.66 -16.73
CA ASP A 88 -8.50 -24.87 -17.12
C ASP A 88 -8.99 -23.91 -16.02
N ARG A 89 -8.50 -24.05 -14.80
CA ARG A 89 -8.91 -23.24 -13.65
C ARG A 89 -7.79 -22.29 -13.26
N VAL A 90 -8.15 -21.03 -13.03
CA VAL A 90 -7.25 -20.02 -12.51
C VAL A 90 -7.25 -20.05 -10.99
N GLU A 91 -6.06 -19.99 -10.39
CA GLU A 91 -5.87 -19.86 -8.96
C GLU A 91 -5.65 -18.41 -8.56
N ARG A 92 -6.18 -18.03 -7.39
CA ARG A 92 -6.01 -16.68 -6.84
C ARG A 92 -5.77 -16.74 -5.35
N ALA A 93 -4.55 -16.45 -4.94
CA ALA A 93 -4.14 -16.37 -3.55
C ALA A 93 -3.92 -14.91 -3.13
N CYS A 94 -4.37 -14.57 -1.92
CA CYS A 94 -4.28 -13.22 -1.37
C CYS A 94 -3.90 -13.28 0.11
N VAL A 95 -2.79 -12.65 0.49
CA VAL A 95 -2.29 -12.65 1.86
C VAL A 95 -2.16 -11.22 2.38
N GLY A 96 -2.75 -10.93 3.53
CA GLY A 96 -2.67 -9.62 4.18
C GLY A 96 -3.51 -8.51 3.54
N LEU A 97 -4.20 -8.79 2.41
CA LEU A 97 -5.07 -7.87 1.69
C LEU A 97 -6.49 -8.43 1.59
N SER A 98 -7.48 -7.58 1.31
CA SER A 98 -8.85 -8.01 1.07
C SER A 98 -8.99 -8.76 -0.25
N TYR A 99 -9.44 -10.02 -0.18
CA TYR A 99 -9.70 -10.83 -1.38
C TYR A 99 -10.82 -10.26 -2.25
N SER A 100 -11.83 -9.65 -1.63
CA SER A 100 -12.94 -9.00 -2.35
C SER A 100 -12.43 -7.77 -3.14
N ARG A 101 -11.51 -6.98 -2.56
CA ARG A 101 -10.88 -5.85 -3.25
C ARG A 101 -10.02 -6.31 -4.41
N LEU A 102 -9.20 -7.35 -4.20
CA LEU A 102 -8.40 -7.95 -5.28
C LEU A 102 -9.28 -8.35 -6.47
N ARG A 103 -10.39 -9.05 -6.21
CA ARG A 103 -11.33 -9.46 -7.28
C ARG A 103 -11.91 -8.25 -8.02
N SER A 104 -12.28 -7.20 -7.30
CA SER A 104 -12.80 -5.96 -7.91
C SER A 104 -11.75 -5.30 -8.79
N ILE A 105 -10.51 -5.17 -8.33
CA ILE A 105 -9.41 -4.57 -9.09
C ILE A 105 -9.11 -5.39 -10.35
N ILE A 106 -9.06 -6.72 -10.26
CA ILE A 106 -8.91 -7.61 -11.42
C ILE A 106 -10.01 -7.36 -12.46
N ALA A 107 -11.27 -7.27 -12.01
CA ALA A 107 -12.41 -7.01 -12.91
C ALA A 107 -12.30 -5.63 -13.59
N ILE A 108 -11.87 -4.61 -12.84
CA ILE A 108 -11.65 -3.25 -13.37
C ILE A 108 -10.51 -3.25 -14.38
N MET A 109 -9.37 -3.85 -14.08
CA MET A 109 -8.22 -3.94 -15.00
C MET A 109 -8.59 -4.67 -16.29
N ARG A 110 -9.34 -5.77 -16.18
CA ARG A 110 -9.86 -6.51 -17.34
C ARG A 110 -10.76 -5.63 -18.20
N SER A 111 -11.70 -4.92 -17.59
CA SER A 111 -12.69 -4.10 -18.28
C SER A 111 -12.12 -2.80 -18.85
N ARG A 112 -11.26 -2.10 -18.09
CA ARG A 112 -10.81 -0.74 -18.41
C ARG A 112 -9.46 -0.67 -19.11
N LEU A 113 -8.59 -1.65 -18.86
CA LEU A 113 -7.25 -1.71 -19.46
C LEU A 113 -7.12 -2.81 -20.53
N ASN A 114 -8.20 -3.57 -20.80
CA ASN A 114 -8.16 -4.77 -21.66
C ASN A 114 -7.05 -5.75 -21.25
N SER A 115 -6.74 -5.80 -19.96
CA SER A 115 -5.68 -6.67 -19.46
C SER A 115 -6.10 -8.12 -19.47
N LYS A 116 -5.21 -9.03 -19.92
CA LYS A 116 -5.42 -10.47 -19.85
C LYS A 116 -5.28 -10.90 -18.39
N MET A 117 -6.40 -11.20 -17.72
CA MET A 117 -6.45 -11.57 -16.30
C MET A 117 -6.91 -13.03 -16.10
N ASN A 118 -6.77 -13.87 -17.15
CA ASN A 118 -7.00 -15.32 -17.05
C ASN A 118 -5.67 -16.01 -16.70
N LEU A 119 -5.11 -15.60 -15.56
CA LEU A 119 -3.81 -16.00 -15.05
C LEU A 119 -3.95 -16.40 -13.58
N ASP A 120 -3.09 -17.28 -13.12
CA ASP A 120 -2.91 -17.47 -11.69
C ASP A 120 -2.32 -16.21 -11.08
N ILE A 121 -2.89 -15.78 -9.96
CA ILE A 121 -2.52 -14.53 -9.30
C ILE A 121 -2.24 -14.82 -7.83
N HIS A 122 -1.01 -14.59 -7.41
CA HIS A 122 -0.60 -14.60 -6.02
C HIS A 122 -0.23 -13.18 -5.64
N ILE A 123 -0.88 -12.63 -4.60
CA ILE A 123 -0.59 -11.28 -4.13
C ILE A 123 -0.51 -11.26 -2.61
N GLY A 124 0.42 -10.49 -2.09
CA GLY A 124 0.60 -10.40 -0.65
C GLY A 124 1.21 -9.09 -0.19
N LEU A 125 1.01 -8.81 1.07
CA LEU A 125 1.65 -7.74 1.80
C LEU A 125 2.92 -8.26 2.45
N VAL A 126 4.03 -7.55 2.29
CA VAL A 126 5.30 -7.90 2.93
C VAL A 126 5.25 -7.58 4.43
N GLY A 127 5.87 -8.43 5.27
CA GLY A 127 6.04 -8.19 6.70
C GLY A 127 4.94 -8.71 7.61
N GLY A 128 3.98 -9.51 7.09
CA GLY A 128 2.99 -10.23 7.91
C GLY A 128 1.90 -9.34 8.55
N ILE A 129 1.74 -8.11 8.07
CA ILE A 129 0.65 -7.22 8.48
C ILE A 129 -0.60 -7.49 7.65
N ARG A 130 -1.78 -7.21 8.20
CA ARG A 130 -3.06 -7.26 7.48
C ARG A 130 -3.70 -5.90 7.42
N LEU A 131 -4.19 -5.52 6.24
CA LEU A 131 -5.03 -4.35 6.07
C LEU A 131 -6.50 -4.72 6.32
N PRO A 132 -7.27 -3.83 6.97
CA PRO A 132 -8.71 -4.01 7.10
C PRO A 132 -9.40 -4.11 5.74
N ASP A 133 -10.44 -4.92 5.62
CA ASP A 133 -11.23 -5.07 4.38
C ASP A 133 -11.89 -3.76 3.92
N THR A 134 -12.05 -2.81 4.84
CA THR A 134 -12.59 -1.48 4.59
C THR A 134 -11.54 -0.49 4.09
N ASP A 135 -10.25 -0.83 4.15
CA ASP A 135 -9.18 0.06 3.66
C ASP A 135 -9.04 -0.06 2.14
N THR A 136 -9.39 1.01 1.46
CA THR A 136 -9.30 1.14 0.00
C THR A 136 -8.08 1.94 -0.45
N SER A 137 -7.28 2.47 0.48
CA SER A 137 -6.17 3.36 0.17
C SER A 137 -5.03 2.71 -0.61
N SER A 138 -4.93 1.38 -0.52
CA SER A 138 -3.90 0.57 -1.19
C SER A 138 -4.33 0.02 -2.56
N ASP A 139 -5.56 0.29 -3.01
CA ASP A 139 -6.06 -0.24 -4.28
C ASP A 139 -5.19 0.13 -5.47
N LEU A 140 -4.71 1.38 -5.50
CA LEU A 140 -3.85 1.85 -6.58
C LEU A 140 -2.51 1.10 -6.61
N ALA A 141 -1.95 0.76 -5.45
CA ALA A 141 -0.73 -0.05 -5.36
C ALA A 141 -0.98 -1.51 -5.76
N ILE A 142 -2.14 -2.09 -5.40
CA ILE A 142 -2.55 -3.42 -5.87
C ILE A 142 -2.63 -3.43 -7.41
N ALA A 143 -3.27 -2.42 -8.00
CA ALA A 143 -3.37 -2.31 -9.45
C ALA A 143 -1.99 -2.12 -10.12
N ALA A 144 -1.10 -1.31 -9.52
CA ALA A 144 0.25 -1.08 -10.01
C ALA A 144 1.10 -2.36 -9.96
N SER A 145 1.06 -3.11 -8.84
CA SER A 145 1.79 -4.38 -8.70
C SER A 145 1.31 -5.44 -9.69
N LEU A 146 0.00 -5.58 -9.87
CA LEU A 146 -0.57 -6.49 -10.85
C LEU A 146 -0.18 -6.11 -12.29
N LEU A 147 -0.23 -4.82 -12.63
CA LEU A 147 0.16 -4.33 -13.96
C LEU A 147 1.64 -4.57 -14.24
N SER A 148 2.49 -4.31 -13.24
CA SER A 148 3.93 -4.56 -13.28
C SER A 148 4.24 -6.03 -13.49
N SER A 149 3.60 -6.93 -12.74
CA SER A 149 3.77 -8.38 -12.89
C SER A 149 3.29 -8.88 -14.25
N LEU A 150 2.10 -8.43 -14.68
CA LEU A 150 1.47 -8.83 -15.93
C LEU A 150 2.28 -8.41 -17.17
N GLU A 151 2.76 -7.17 -17.20
CA GLU A 151 3.51 -6.61 -18.32
C GLU A 151 5.04 -6.78 -18.16
N LYS A 152 5.49 -7.47 -17.08
CA LYS A 152 6.88 -7.86 -16.80
C LYS A 152 7.87 -6.67 -16.79
N PHE A 153 7.45 -5.54 -16.21
CA PHE A 153 8.33 -4.42 -15.96
C PHE A 153 8.49 -4.14 -14.46
N ALA A 154 9.66 -3.70 -14.05
CA ALA A 154 9.91 -3.31 -12.68
C ALA A 154 9.52 -1.85 -12.44
N ILE A 155 8.75 -1.59 -11.38
CA ILE A 155 8.45 -0.23 -10.92
C ILE A 155 9.68 0.30 -10.18
N PRO A 156 10.12 1.56 -10.43
CA PRO A 156 11.20 2.17 -9.66
C PRO A 156 10.91 2.14 -8.14
N ARG A 157 11.90 1.80 -7.34
CA ARG A 157 11.76 1.65 -5.89
C ARG A 157 11.41 2.94 -5.15
N ASP A 158 11.62 4.07 -5.78
CA ASP A 158 11.26 5.40 -5.28
C ASP A 158 9.85 5.85 -5.71
N ALA A 159 9.02 4.91 -6.21
CA ALA A 159 7.63 5.15 -6.53
C ALA A 159 6.70 4.64 -5.41
N CYS A 160 5.71 5.47 -5.04
CA CYS A 160 4.69 5.17 -4.04
C CYS A 160 3.29 5.47 -4.59
N PHE A 161 2.32 4.62 -4.28
CA PHE A 161 0.96 4.67 -4.82
C PHE A 161 -0.07 4.73 -3.69
N MET A 162 -1.01 5.67 -3.76
CA MET A 162 -2.15 5.73 -2.84
C MET A 162 -3.40 6.20 -3.56
N GLY A 163 -4.53 5.55 -3.28
CA GLY A 163 -5.81 5.89 -3.90
C GLY A 163 -6.76 4.71 -3.92
N GLU A 164 -8.06 4.98 -3.82
CA GLU A 164 -9.12 4.02 -4.03
C GLU A 164 -9.39 3.86 -5.53
N VAL A 165 -9.65 2.64 -5.99
CA VAL A 165 -10.07 2.36 -7.36
C VAL A 165 -11.54 1.97 -7.38
N SER A 166 -12.39 2.82 -7.96
CA SER A 166 -13.82 2.56 -8.10
C SER A 166 -14.11 1.57 -9.23
N LEU A 167 -15.28 0.93 -9.21
CA LEU A 167 -15.71 0.00 -10.27
C LEU A 167 -15.78 0.67 -11.67
N ALA A 168 -15.97 2.00 -11.71
CA ALA A 168 -15.92 2.76 -12.95
C ALA A 168 -14.48 2.96 -13.48
N GLY A 169 -13.44 2.61 -12.68
CA GLY A 169 -12.03 2.85 -13.00
C GLY A 169 -11.54 4.24 -12.63
N GLU A 170 -12.33 5.01 -11.86
CA GLU A 170 -11.95 6.30 -11.32
C GLU A 170 -11.00 6.09 -10.13
N ILE A 171 -9.97 6.93 -10.01
CA ILE A 171 -9.10 6.99 -8.84
C ILE A 171 -9.67 8.00 -7.86
N ARG A 172 -10.18 7.50 -6.74
CA ARG A 172 -10.90 8.28 -5.73
C ARG A 172 -10.02 8.68 -4.56
N PRO A 173 -10.35 9.81 -3.90
CA PRO A 173 -9.55 10.32 -2.80
C PRO A 173 -9.57 9.39 -1.59
N VAL A 174 -8.44 9.40 -0.87
CA VAL A 174 -8.26 8.69 0.40
C VAL A 174 -8.01 9.67 1.53
N SER A 175 -8.30 9.26 2.76
CA SER A 175 -8.08 10.09 3.94
C SER A 175 -6.58 10.36 4.18
N GLY A 176 -6.24 11.56 4.68
CA GLY A 176 -4.88 11.91 5.05
C GLY A 176 -3.91 12.01 3.87
N GLY A 177 -4.34 12.46 2.71
CA GLY A 177 -3.51 12.55 1.51
C GLY A 177 -2.21 13.32 1.73
N VAL A 178 -2.27 14.53 2.32
CA VAL A 178 -1.07 15.35 2.58
C VAL A 178 -0.07 14.64 3.49
N PRO A 179 -0.42 14.18 4.71
CA PRO A 179 0.53 13.49 5.58
C PRO A 179 1.09 12.18 4.99
N ARG A 180 0.32 11.46 4.15
CA ARG A 180 0.82 10.26 3.44
C ARG A 180 1.92 10.63 2.42
N VAL A 181 1.72 11.70 1.65
CA VAL A 181 2.70 12.18 0.67
C VAL A 181 3.97 12.67 1.38
N GLN A 182 3.84 13.42 2.46
CA GLN A 182 4.97 13.88 3.25
C GLN A 182 5.76 12.72 3.86
N GLU A 183 5.07 11.67 4.32
CA GLU A 183 5.72 10.47 4.82
C GLU A 183 6.48 9.74 3.70
N ALA A 184 5.89 9.58 2.52
CA ALA A 184 6.57 8.99 1.37
C ALA A 184 7.85 9.77 1.03
N PHE A 185 7.82 11.09 1.00
CA PHE A 185 9.02 11.90 0.79
C PHE A 185 10.07 11.75 1.89
N ARG A 186 9.66 11.64 3.17
CA ARG A 186 10.55 11.41 4.30
C ARG A 186 11.31 10.09 4.17
N HIS A 187 10.66 9.05 3.60
CA HIS A 187 11.27 7.77 3.31
C HIS A 187 12.05 7.71 1.98
N GLY A 188 12.22 8.86 1.30
CA GLY A 188 13.04 8.97 0.09
C GLY A 188 12.33 8.62 -1.21
N PHE A 189 11.01 8.42 -1.19
CA PHE A 189 10.24 8.23 -2.42
C PHE A 189 10.21 9.53 -3.22
N ARG A 190 10.36 9.44 -4.54
CA ARG A 190 10.42 10.59 -5.44
C ARG A 190 9.22 10.70 -6.38
N HIS A 191 8.57 9.57 -6.67
CA HIS A 191 7.40 9.49 -7.55
C HIS A 191 6.18 9.08 -6.73
N VAL A 192 5.38 10.06 -6.29
CA VAL A 192 4.21 9.78 -5.44
C VAL A 192 2.93 9.95 -6.24
N PHE A 193 2.25 8.83 -6.51
CA PHE A 193 1.02 8.77 -7.27
C PHE A 193 -0.17 8.95 -6.34
N VAL A 194 -1.01 9.94 -6.63
CA VAL A 194 -2.15 10.31 -5.80
C VAL A 194 -3.40 10.53 -6.66
N PRO A 195 -4.61 10.35 -6.09
CA PRO A 195 -5.83 10.80 -6.73
C PRO A 195 -5.78 12.31 -6.97
N LYS A 196 -6.22 12.77 -8.14
CA LYS A 196 -6.28 14.20 -8.45
C LYS A 196 -7.12 14.96 -7.42
N ALA A 197 -8.19 14.35 -6.90
CA ALA A 197 -9.03 14.95 -5.87
C ALA A 197 -8.37 15.07 -4.49
N ASN A 198 -7.27 14.33 -4.23
CA ASN A 198 -6.44 14.50 -3.02
C ASN A 198 -5.39 15.59 -3.16
N TYR A 199 -5.08 16.03 -4.39
CA TYR A 199 -3.99 16.97 -4.61
C TYR A 199 -4.25 18.31 -3.90
N HIS A 200 -3.26 18.74 -3.13
CA HIS A 200 -3.26 20.01 -2.43
C HIS A 200 -1.86 20.63 -2.49
N SER A 201 -1.78 21.97 -2.51
CA SER A 201 -0.51 22.70 -2.55
C SER A 201 0.44 22.34 -1.41
N ASP A 202 -0.08 21.91 -0.25
CA ASP A 202 0.73 21.49 0.88
C ASP A 202 1.50 20.19 0.63
N MET A 203 1.08 19.38 -0.35
CA MET A 203 1.82 18.16 -0.75
C MET A 203 3.15 18.48 -1.41
N ILE A 204 3.27 19.65 -2.01
CA ILE A 204 4.48 20.08 -2.72
C ILE A 204 5.28 21.13 -1.95
N LYS A 205 4.89 21.46 -0.72
CA LYS A 205 5.73 22.24 0.17
C LYS A 205 6.94 21.40 0.61
N ASP A 206 8.13 21.97 0.50
CA ASP A 206 9.39 21.31 0.89
C ASP A 206 9.64 19.97 0.20
N ILE A 207 9.17 19.84 -1.04
CA ILE A 207 9.38 18.65 -1.86
C ILE A 207 10.89 18.41 -2.11
N PRO A 208 11.42 17.20 -1.90
CA PRO A 208 12.82 16.89 -2.18
C PRO A 208 13.18 17.15 -3.65
N LYS A 209 14.41 17.58 -3.90
CA LYS A 209 14.89 17.85 -5.27
C LYS A 209 14.69 16.62 -6.16
N GLY A 210 14.01 16.82 -7.30
CA GLY A 210 13.70 15.77 -8.26
C GLY A 210 12.49 14.90 -7.91
N ALA A 211 11.82 15.15 -6.76
CA ALA A 211 10.58 14.49 -6.43
C ALA A 211 9.37 15.18 -7.09
N ARG A 212 8.28 14.44 -7.26
CA ARG A 212 7.05 14.94 -7.85
C ARG A 212 5.82 14.17 -7.35
N VAL A 213 4.70 14.88 -7.28
CA VAL A 213 3.39 14.30 -7.02
C VAL A 213 2.67 14.13 -8.36
N ILE A 214 2.33 12.89 -8.69
CA ILE A 214 1.70 12.51 -9.96
C ILE A 214 0.21 12.31 -9.71
N GLN A 215 -0.61 13.14 -10.33
CA GLN A 215 -2.05 13.14 -10.14
C GLN A 215 -2.72 12.19 -11.13
N LEU A 216 -3.60 11.33 -10.64
CA LEU A 216 -4.37 10.38 -11.44
C LEU A 216 -5.86 10.61 -11.28
N GLN A 217 -6.62 10.50 -12.38
CA GLN A 217 -8.08 10.51 -12.39
C GLN A 217 -8.66 9.11 -12.62
N THR A 218 -7.99 8.32 -13.46
CA THR A 218 -8.46 6.99 -13.88
C THR A 218 -7.35 5.95 -13.80
N ILE A 219 -7.75 4.69 -13.79
CA ILE A 219 -6.81 3.55 -13.86
C ILE A 219 -6.00 3.56 -15.18
N THR A 220 -6.53 4.17 -16.25
CA THR A 220 -5.82 4.33 -17.52
C THR A 220 -4.66 5.31 -17.38
N ASP A 221 -4.82 6.35 -16.55
CA ASP A 221 -3.74 7.30 -16.26
C ASP A 221 -2.59 6.62 -15.52
N LEU A 222 -2.86 5.65 -14.63
CA LEU A 222 -1.82 4.87 -13.96
C LEU A 222 -0.91 4.20 -14.98
N LYS A 223 -1.47 3.47 -15.95
CA LYS A 223 -0.69 2.79 -16.99
C LYS A 223 0.14 3.77 -17.82
N LYS A 224 -0.43 4.93 -18.14
CA LYS A 224 0.24 5.98 -18.93
C LYS A 224 1.41 6.63 -18.17
N GLU A 225 1.18 6.96 -16.90
CA GLU A 225 2.19 7.65 -16.09
C GLU A 225 3.32 6.71 -15.64
N LEU A 226 3.02 5.41 -15.38
CA LEU A 226 4.06 4.41 -15.12
C LEU A 226 5.07 4.33 -16.26
N LYS A 227 4.62 4.30 -17.52
CA LYS A 227 5.50 4.24 -18.70
C LYS A 227 6.45 5.42 -18.83
N LYS A 228 6.24 6.51 -18.09
CA LYS A 228 7.14 7.69 -18.13
C LYS A 228 8.25 7.63 -17.09
N ILE A 229 8.16 6.73 -16.11
CA ILE A 229 9.14 6.61 -15.03
C ILE A 229 9.94 5.30 -15.10
N ILE A 230 9.55 4.39 -15.99
CA ILE A 230 10.27 3.16 -16.35
C ILE A 230 11.20 3.46 -17.53
#